data_3230936d49d1e62001b9176d855994d6
#
_entry.id   3230936d49d1e62001b9176d855994d6
#
_cell.length_a   1.000
_cell.length_b   1.000
_cell.length_c   1.000
_cell.angle_alpha   90.00
_cell.angle_beta   90.00
_cell.angle_gamma   90.00
#
_symmetry.space_group_name_H-M   'P 1'
#
loop_
_entity.id
_entity.type
_entity.pdbx_description
1 polymer ?
#
loop_
_entity_poly.entity_id
_entity_poly.type
_entity_poly.pdbx_seq_one_letter_code
_entity_poly.pdbx_strand_id
1 'polypeptide(L)'
;MSDEQQIKNGIPIANQWYSHWLWIPTLYLTRGLPYVILLMTSLVFYNRMGLSNGAITLTTSWFFLPFILRPLLGRFVVGYKSKRFWIILAECVIALSLVGLALSVRLMDWFLWSVVSFMVIAIAAALHDVAIERLYNREALLLERPIFFGLRAVSYLLSIIVGMAIPITLAGNLEVINRTVRPAWATLFC
;
A
#
# COMPACT_ATOMS: atom_id res chain seq x y z
N MET A 1 -4.96 -17.76 -27.56
CA MET A 1 -6.27 -17.45 -28.17
C MET A 1 -5.97 -16.46 -29.27
N SER A 2 -6.12 -16.86 -30.52
CA SER A 2 -5.77 -16.04 -31.69
C SER A 2 -6.74 -14.85 -31.82
N ASP A 3 -6.27 -13.73 -32.37
CA ASP A 3 -7.08 -12.51 -32.61
C ASP A 3 -8.40 -12.81 -33.36
N GLU A 4 -8.44 -13.86 -34.18
CA GLU A 4 -9.63 -14.32 -34.86
C GLU A 4 -10.76 -14.86 -33.94
N GLN A 5 -10.41 -15.41 -32.77
CA GLN A 5 -11.43 -15.86 -31.80
C GLN A 5 -12.00 -14.70 -30.99
N GLN A 6 -11.25 -13.60 -30.84
CA GLN A 6 -11.72 -12.41 -30.15
C GLN A 6 -12.68 -11.57 -31.00
N ILE A 7 -12.48 -11.55 -32.32
CA ILE A 7 -13.40 -10.93 -33.29
C ILE A 7 -14.76 -11.63 -33.32
N LYS A 8 -14.79 -12.98 -33.13
CA LYS A 8 -16.04 -13.76 -33.08
C LYS A 8 -16.90 -13.46 -31.84
N ASN A 9 -16.32 -12.94 -30.75
CA ASN A 9 -17.05 -12.67 -29.52
C ASN A 9 -17.61 -11.22 -29.43
N GLY A 10 -17.50 -10.44 -30.51
CA GLY A 10 -18.15 -9.11 -30.62
C GLY A 10 -17.69 -8.03 -29.65
N ILE A 11 -16.56 -8.22 -28.95
CA ILE A 11 -16.00 -7.21 -28.05
C ILE A 11 -15.07 -6.34 -28.88
N PRO A 12 -15.40 -5.05 -29.11
CA PRO A 12 -14.54 -4.16 -29.89
C PRO A 12 -13.18 -4.05 -29.20
N ILE A 13 -12.11 -4.31 -29.94
CA ILE A 13 -10.70 -4.25 -29.50
C ILE A 13 -10.41 -2.87 -28.84
N ALA A 14 -11.05 -1.82 -29.31
CA ALA A 14 -10.95 -0.47 -28.74
C ALA A 14 -11.35 -0.40 -27.25
N ASN A 15 -12.40 -1.09 -26.82
CA ASN A 15 -12.85 -1.07 -25.42
C ASN A 15 -11.88 -1.80 -24.47
N GLN A 16 -11.14 -2.78 -24.94
CA GLN A 16 -10.13 -3.47 -24.14
C GLN A 16 -8.93 -2.53 -23.85
N TRP A 17 -8.53 -1.70 -24.81
CA TRP A 17 -7.42 -0.76 -24.65
C TRP A 17 -7.70 0.31 -23.59
N TYR A 18 -8.88 0.93 -23.62
CA TYR A 18 -9.28 1.92 -22.63
C TYR A 18 -9.32 1.34 -21.22
N SER A 19 -9.73 0.09 -21.08
CA SER A 19 -9.73 -0.62 -19.80
C SER A 19 -8.32 -0.73 -19.21
N HIS A 20 -7.30 -1.06 -20.00
CA HIS A 20 -5.93 -1.24 -19.54
C HIS A 20 -5.25 0.08 -19.13
N TRP A 21 -5.58 1.19 -19.80
CA TRP A 21 -5.06 2.52 -19.48
C TRP A 21 -5.53 3.04 -18.11
N LEU A 22 -6.69 2.64 -17.66
CA LEU A 22 -7.23 3.02 -16.35
C LEU A 22 -6.85 2.01 -15.25
N TRP A 23 -6.89 0.73 -15.58
CA TRP A 23 -6.67 -0.34 -14.62
C TRP A 23 -5.22 -0.42 -14.13
N ILE A 24 -4.23 -0.30 -15.02
CA ILE A 24 -2.80 -0.38 -14.66
C ILE A 24 -2.39 0.77 -13.75
N PRO A 25 -2.65 2.05 -14.08
CA PRO A 25 -2.29 3.15 -13.18
C PRO A 25 -2.93 3.03 -11.80
N THR A 26 -4.23 2.71 -11.74
CA THR A 26 -4.94 2.56 -10.47
C THR A 26 -4.32 1.45 -9.63
N LEU A 27 -4.02 0.30 -10.23
CA LEU A 27 -3.42 -0.83 -9.52
C LEU A 27 -2.03 -0.48 -8.95
N TYR A 28 -1.21 0.25 -9.71
CA TYR A 28 0.14 0.63 -9.27
C TYR A 28 0.16 1.83 -8.32
N LEU A 29 -0.84 2.70 -8.39
CA LEU A 29 -1.07 3.72 -7.36
C LEU A 29 -1.41 3.08 -6.01
N THR A 30 -2.35 2.15 -5.97
CA THR A 30 -2.71 1.44 -4.74
C THR A 30 -1.58 0.56 -4.21
N ARG A 31 -0.68 0.08 -5.07
CA ARG A 31 0.49 -0.70 -4.69
C ARG A 31 1.51 0.11 -3.87
N GLY A 32 1.81 1.33 -4.28
CA GLY A 32 2.85 2.15 -3.66
C GLY A 32 2.42 2.83 -2.37
N LEU A 33 1.15 3.23 -2.26
CA LEU A 33 0.62 3.98 -1.12
C LEU A 33 0.86 3.30 0.24
N PRO A 34 0.47 2.02 0.47
CA PRO A 34 0.65 1.39 1.77
C PRO A 34 2.10 1.28 2.20
N TYR A 35 3.01 1.02 1.25
CA TYR A 35 4.43 0.93 1.50
C TYR A 35 5.02 2.25 2.00
N VAL A 36 4.68 3.35 1.34
CA VAL A 36 5.21 4.69 1.68
C VAL A 36 4.59 5.21 2.97
N ILE A 37 3.28 5.02 3.15
CA ILE A 37 2.60 5.37 4.41
C ILE A 37 3.26 4.61 5.57
N LEU A 38 3.50 3.32 5.43
CA LEU A 38 4.16 2.53 6.45
C LEU A 38 5.54 3.09 6.82
N LEU A 39 6.42 3.31 5.83
CA LEU A 39 7.80 3.68 6.10
C LEU A 39 7.97 5.14 6.51
N MET A 40 7.47 6.06 5.70
CA MET A 40 7.69 7.49 5.91
C MET A 40 6.83 8.04 7.05
N THR A 41 5.55 7.64 7.08
CA THR A 41 4.65 8.12 8.12
C THR A 41 5.03 7.56 9.49
N SER A 42 5.49 6.29 9.58
CA SER A 42 5.97 5.74 10.86
C SER A 42 7.22 6.43 11.38
N LEU A 43 8.18 6.74 10.50
CA LEU A 43 9.39 7.48 10.87
C LEU A 43 9.05 8.86 11.44
N VAL A 44 8.23 9.63 10.72
CA VAL A 44 7.82 10.97 11.15
C VAL A 44 6.97 10.89 12.42
N PHE A 45 6.02 9.96 12.48
CA PHE A 45 5.19 9.74 13.66
C PHE A 45 6.01 9.47 14.92
N TYR A 46 6.92 8.50 14.90
CA TYR A 46 7.76 8.20 16.07
C TYR A 46 8.71 9.33 16.45
N ASN A 47 9.23 10.05 15.46
CA ASN A 47 10.06 11.24 15.71
C ASN A 47 9.25 12.32 16.42
N ARG A 48 8.03 12.61 15.96
CA ARG A 48 7.13 13.61 16.57
C ARG A 48 6.63 13.19 17.95
N MET A 49 6.54 11.88 18.21
CA MET A 49 6.20 11.33 19.52
C MET A 49 7.38 11.36 20.52
N GLY A 50 8.58 11.78 20.08
CA GLY A 50 9.74 11.98 20.94
C GLY A 50 10.61 10.74 21.17
N LEU A 51 10.52 9.71 20.30
CA LEU A 51 11.44 8.58 20.39
C LEU A 51 12.86 8.98 19.96
N SER A 52 13.86 8.32 20.54
CA SER A 52 15.25 8.46 20.11
C SER A 52 15.47 7.88 18.72
N ASN A 53 16.40 8.45 17.95
CA ASN A 53 16.70 7.99 16.59
C ASN A 53 17.07 6.50 16.52
N GLY A 54 17.77 5.99 17.55
CA GLY A 54 18.10 4.56 17.63
C GLY A 54 16.86 3.67 17.78
N ALA A 55 15.91 4.06 18.66
CA ALA A 55 14.66 3.33 18.85
C ALA A 55 13.80 3.37 17.57
N ILE A 56 13.74 4.52 16.90
CA ILE A 56 13.01 4.67 15.63
C ILE A 56 13.58 3.71 14.58
N THR A 57 14.91 3.73 14.38
CA THR A 57 15.57 2.88 13.38
C THR A 57 15.35 1.40 13.66
N LEU A 58 15.50 0.96 14.90
CA LEU A 58 15.25 -0.43 15.28
C LEU A 58 13.80 -0.84 15.02
N THR A 59 12.84 -0.03 15.46
CA THR A 59 11.41 -0.35 15.30
C THR A 59 11.00 -0.39 13.84
N THR A 60 11.41 0.61 13.05
CA THR A 60 11.04 0.68 11.63
C THR A 60 11.73 -0.38 10.79
N SER A 61 12.93 -0.85 11.19
CA SER A 61 13.62 -1.96 10.52
C SER A 61 12.82 -3.26 10.57
N TRP A 62 12.08 -3.52 11.65
CA TRP A 62 11.21 -4.68 11.76
C TRP A 62 10.06 -4.69 10.75
N PHE A 63 9.59 -3.52 10.34
CA PHE A 63 8.52 -3.39 9.34
C PHE A 63 8.96 -3.84 7.94
N PHE A 64 10.26 -3.97 7.68
CA PHE A 64 10.78 -4.53 6.43
C PHE A 64 10.71 -6.06 6.38
N LEU A 65 10.60 -6.74 7.52
CA LEU A 65 10.62 -8.20 7.59
C LEU A 65 9.57 -8.86 6.68
N PRO A 66 8.28 -8.44 6.68
CA PRO A 66 7.28 -9.02 5.78
C PRO A 66 7.61 -8.87 4.30
N PHE A 67 8.31 -7.79 3.92
CA PHE A 67 8.73 -7.57 2.54
C PHE A 67 9.87 -8.49 2.11
N ILE A 68 10.75 -8.89 3.02
CA ILE A 68 11.79 -9.89 2.77
C ILE A 68 11.13 -11.27 2.60
N LEU A 69 10.05 -11.54 3.32
CA LEU A 69 9.32 -12.81 3.26
C LEU A 69 8.34 -12.92 2.08
N ARG A 70 8.32 -11.96 1.13
CA ARG A 70 7.47 -12.00 -0.07
C ARG A 70 7.47 -13.33 -0.83
N PRO A 71 8.61 -14.02 -1.05
CA PRO A 71 8.61 -15.30 -1.76
C PRO A 71 7.75 -16.37 -1.07
N LEU A 72 7.73 -16.36 0.28
CA LEU A 72 6.89 -17.26 1.07
C LEU A 72 5.42 -16.87 0.98
N LEU A 73 5.11 -15.58 1.16
CA LEU A 73 3.76 -15.05 1.03
C LEU A 73 3.16 -15.35 -0.36
N GLY A 74 4.01 -15.34 -1.39
CA GLY A 74 3.62 -15.69 -2.74
C GLY A 74 3.04 -17.09 -2.88
N ARG A 75 3.52 -18.06 -2.13
CA ARG A 75 2.97 -19.43 -2.13
C ARG A 75 1.55 -19.48 -1.57
N PHE A 76 1.27 -18.74 -0.51
CA PHE A 76 -0.07 -18.64 0.08
C PHE A 76 -1.07 -18.00 -0.89
N VAL A 77 -0.69 -16.91 -1.55
CA VAL A 77 -1.54 -16.21 -2.53
C VAL A 77 -1.88 -17.09 -3.73
N VAL A 78 -1.01 -18.03 -4.11
CA VAL A 78 -1.27 -18.96 -5.25
C VAL A 78 -2.19 -20.10 -4.87
N GLY A 79 -2.03 -20.64 -3.66
CA GLY A 79 -2.73 -21.84 -3.21
C GLY A 79 -4.19 -21.62 -2.83
N TYR A 80 -4.58 -20.41 -2.44
CA TYR A 80 -5.90 -20.12 -1.87
C TYR A 80 -6.59 -18.97 -2.57
N LYS A 81 -7.80 -19.17 -3.09
CA LYS A 81 -8.72 -18.15 -3.63
C LYS A 81 -8.18 -17.29 -4.78
N SER A 82 -9.00 -16.36 -5.27
CA SER A 82 -8.66 -15.47 -6.37
C SER A 82 -7.68 -14.36 -5.93
N LYS A 83 -6.83 -13.89 -6.85
CA LYS A 83 -5.86 -12.81 -6.58
C LYS A 83 -6.55 -11.50 -6.19
N ARG A 84 -7.72 -11.22 -6.79
CA ARG A 84 -8.55 -10.05 -6.45
C ARG A 84 -9.05 -10.10 -5.01
N PHE A 85 -9.38 -11.29 -4.49
CA PHE A 85 -9.76 -11.45 -3.10
C PHE A 85 -8.64 -11.03 -2.15
N TRP A 86 -7.40 -11.42 -2.43
CA TRP A 86 -6.24 -11.06 -1.61
C TRP A 86 -5.94 -9.56 -1.61
N ILE A 87 -6.13 -8.89 -2.76
CA ILE A 87 -5.99 -7.43 -2.87
C ILE A 87 -7.00 -6.73 -1.96
N ILE A 88 -8.29 -7.06 -2.10
CA ILE A 88 -9.36 -6.44 -1.31
C ILE A 88 -9.20 -6.74 0.19
N LEU A 89 -8.86 -7.99 0.53
CA LEU A 89 -8.62 -8.37 1.92
C LEU A 89 -7.48 -7.56 2.53
N ALA A 90 -6.37 -7.42 1.82
CA ALA A 90 -5.22 -6.65 2.29
C ALA A 90 -5.58 -5.16 2.48
N GLU A 91 -6.30 -4.55 1.55
CA GLU A 91 -6.79 -3.17 1.68
C GLU A 91 -7.71 -2.98 2.88
N CYS A 92 -8.64 -3.90 3.12
CA CYS A 92 -9.50 -3.88 4.31
C CYS A 92 -8.69 -4.00 5.61
N VAL A 93 -7.69 -4.88 5.65
CA VAL A 93 -6.83 -5.05 6.82
C VAL A 93 -5.99 -3.79 7.06
N ILE A 94 -5.47 -3.16 6.01
CA ILE A 94 -4.72 -1.89 6.11
C ILE A 94 -5.62 -0.80 6.69
N ALA A 95 -6.82 -0.62 6.14
CA ALA A 95 -7.78 0.37 6.61
C ALA A 95 -8.16 0.16 8.08
N LEU A 96 -8.46 -1.08 8.47
CA LEU A 96 -8.79 -1.42 9.85
C LEU A 96 -7.61 -1.18 10.80
N SER A 97 -6.39 -1.47 10.35
CA SER A 97 -5.17 -1.24 11.14
C SER A 97 -4.84 0.23 11.30
N LEU A 98 -5.17 1.08 10.33
CA LEU A 98 -5.05 2.54 10.46
C LEU A 98 -6.02 3.07 11.55
N VAL A 99 -7.26 2.59 11.57
CA VAL A 99 -8.20 2.92 12.66
C VAL A 99 -7.66 2.43 14.01
N GLY A 100 -7.12 1.21 14.07
CA GLY A 100 -6.44 0.68 15.26
C GLY A 100 -5.28 1.58 15.71
N LEU A 101 -4.49 2.08 14.76
CA LEU A 101 -3.40 3.02 15.01
C LEU A 101 -3.92 4.35 15.59
N ALA A 102 -5.01 4.90 15.04
CA ALA A 102 -5.65 6.10 15.54
C ALA A 102 -6.10 5.97 17.00
N LEU A 103 -6.63 4.80 17.35
CA LEU A 103 -7.04 4.49 18.73
C LEU A 103 -5.83 4.29 19.65
N SER A 104 -4.79 3.63 19.15
CA SER A 104 -3.57 3.33 19.94
C SER A 104 -2.89 4.58 20.46
N VAL A 105 -2.87 5.67 19.71
CA VAL A 105 -2.25 6.95 20.09
C VAL A 105 -2.85 7.54 21.37
N ARG A 106 -4.10 7.18 21.69
CA ARG A 106 -4.81 7.65 22.90
C ARG A 106 -4.55 6.79 24.13
N LEU A 107 -3.97 5.60 23.98
CA LEU A 107 -3.71 4.67 25.07
C LEU A 107 -2.44 5.02 25.85
N MET A 108 -2.32 4.51 27.08
CA MET A 108 -1.09 4.68 27.90
C MET A 108 0.09 3.95 27.23
N ASP A 109 -0.12 2.72 26.74
CA ASP A 109 0.89 1.91 26.06
C ASP A 109 0.86 2.15 24.53
N TRP A 110 0.74 3.41 24.12
CA TRP A 110 0.61 3.80 22.71
C TRP A 110 1.73 3.22 21.82
N PHE A 111 2.94 3.10 22.35
CA PHE A 111 4.08 2.60 21.59
C PHE A 111 3.88 1.14 21.15
N LEU A 112 3.57 0.25 22.09
CA LEU A 112 3.37 -1.16 21.80
C LEU A 112 2.23 -1.37 20.79
N TRP A 113 1.08 -0.73 21.01
CA TRP A 113 -0.07 -0.86 20.13
C TRP A 113 0.16 -0.25 18.76
N SER A 114 0.93 0.84 18.66
CA SER A 114 1.31 1.40 17.37
C SER A 114 2.25 0.48 16.59
N VAL A 115 3.23 -0.14 17.25
CA VAL A 115 4.15 -1.10 16.62
C VAL A 115 3.36 -2.31 16.08
N VAL A 116 2.43 -2.84 16.86
CA VAL A 116 1.57 -3.96 16.42
C VAL A 116 0.73 -3.55 15.20
N SER A 117 0.10 -2.38 15.23
CA SER A 117 -0.70 -1.88 14.11
C SER A 117 0.14 -1.68 12.84
N PHE A 118 1.32 -1.06 12.95
CA PHE A 118 2.23 -0.91 11.81
C PHE A 118 2.75 -2.26 11.29
N MET A 119 2.99 -3.24 12.17
CA MET A 119 3.39 -4.58 11.74
C MET A 119 2.28 -5.27 10.94
N VAL A 120 1.02 -5.14 11.37
CA VAL A 120 -0.13 -5.68 10.63
C VAL A 120 -0.26 -4.99 9.27
N ILE A 121 -0.08 -3.66 9.21
CA ILE A 121 -0.03 -2.91 7.93
C ILE A 121 1.11 -3.44 7.05
N ALA A 122 2.30 -3.69 7.61
CA ALA A 122 3.45 -4.21 6.86
C ALA A 122 3.17 -5.58 6.23
N ILE A 123 2.56 -6.50 6.99
CA ILE A 123 2.17 -7.83 6.49
C ILE A 123 1.12 -7.70 5.39
N ALA A 124 0.08 -6.89 5.62
CA ALA A 124 -0.98 -6.68 4.65
C ALA A 124 -0.46 -5.99 3.37
N ALA A 125 0.42 -4.99 3.50
CA ALA A 125 1.07 -4.33 2.36
C ALA A 125 1.95 -5.29 1.55
N ALA A 126 2.69 -6.18 2.21
CA ALA A 126 3.50 -7.20 1.53
C ALA A 126 2.62 -8.22 0.78
N LEU A 127 1.50 -8.66 1.37
CA LEU A 127 0.52 -9.53 0.71
C LEU A 127 -0.14 -8.84 -0.49
N HIS A 128 -0.53 -7.59 -0.33
CA HIS A 128 -1.11 -6.75 -1.38
C HIS A 128 -0.16 -6.63 -2.58
N ASP A 129 1.10 -6.33 -2.31
CA ASP A 129 2.14 -6.19 -3.32
C ASP A 129 2.33 -7.49 -4.12
N VAL A 130 2.42 -8.63 -3.44
CA VAL A 130 2.53 -9.96 -4.08
C VAL A 130 1.29 -10.29 -4.90
N ALA A 131 0.09 -9.97 -4.41
CA ALA A 131 -1.16 -10.25 -5.11
C ALA A 131 -1.28 -9.43 -6.40
N ILE A 132 -0.90 -8.15 -6.37
CA ILE A 132 -0.86 -7.26 -7.53
C ILE A 132 0.15 -7.76 -8.58
N GLU A 133 1.36 -8.09 -8.15
CA GLU A 133 2.40 -8.56 -9.06
C GLU A 133 1.98 -9.84 -9.79
N ARG A 134 1.33 -10.77 -9.08
CA ARG A 134 0.81 -12.00 -9.69
C ARG A 134 -0.42 -11.78 -10.55
N LEU A 135 -1.26 -10.80 -10.24
CA LEU A 135 -2.37 -10.40 -11.10
C LEU A 135 -1.83 -9.81 -12.39
N TYR A 136 -0.88 -8.88 -12.29
CA TYR A 136 -0.25 -8.25 -13.45
C TYR A 136 0.45 -9.28 -14.34
N ASN A 137 1.29 -10.15 -13.78
CA ASN A 137 2.03 -11.14 -14.57
C ASN A 137 1.12 -12.13 -15.32
N ARG A 138 -0.08 -12.39 -14.82
CA ARG A 138 -1.07 -13.21 -15.53
C ARG A 138 -1.66 -12.49 -16.75
N GLU A 139 -1.92 -11.20 -16.60
CA GLU A 139 -2.51 -10.37 -17.66
C GLU A 139 -1.43 -9.82 -18.63
N ALA A 140 -0.16 -9.78 -18.19
CA ALA A 140 0.96 -9.20 -18.95
C ALA A 140 1.31 -9.96 -20.24
N LEU A 141 0.96 -11.24 -20.33
CA LEU A 141 1.08 -12.02 -21.59
C LEU A 141 0.30 -11.38 -22.74
N LEU A 142 -0.70 -10.53 -22.42
CA LEU A 142 -1.50 -9.78 -23.39
C LEU A 142 -0.97 -8.33 -23.58
N LEU A 143 0.02 -7.90 -22.80
CA LEU A 143 0.44 -6.50 -22.61
C LEU A 143 1.94 -6.28 -22.87
N GLU A 144 2.57 -7.04 -23.75
CA GLU A 144 4.01 -6.97 -24.09
C GLU A 144 4.45 -5.64 -24.74
N ARG A 145 3.76 -4.53 -24.48
CA ARG A 145 4.11 -3.23 -25.04
C ARG A 145 4.93 -2.39 -24.08
N PRO A 146 6.06 -1.79 -24.55
CA PRO A 146 6.94 -0.95 -23.72
C PRO A 146 6.22 0.20 -22.99
N ILE A 147 5.13 0.71 -23.58
CA ILE A 147 4.36 1.81 -23.02
C ILE A 147 3.71 1.46 -21.66
N PHE A 148 3.27 0.21 -21.47
CA PHE A 148 2.69 -0.22 -20.20
C PHE A 148 3.75 -0.37 -19.10
N PHE A 149 4.99 -0.65 -19.46
CA PHE A 149 6.12 -0.63 -18.54
C PHE A 149 6.36 0.79 -17.99
N GLY A 150 6.37 1.80 -18.87
CA GLY A 150 6.47 3.20 -18.49
C GLY A 150 5.31 3.66 -17.62
N LEU A 151 4.09 3.34 -18.01
CA LEU A 151 2.88 3.70 -17.28
C LEU A 151 2.88 3.13 -15.86
N ARG A 152 3.29 1.88 -15.69
CA ARG A 152 3.47 1.20 -14.40
C ARG A 152 4.48 1.93 -13.52
N ALA A 153 5.66 2.26 -14.07
CA ALA A 153 6.72 2.93 -13.33
C ALA A 153 6.30 4.33 -12.88
N VAL A 154 5.70 5.12 -13.78
CA VAL A 154 5.20 6.47 -13.47
C VAL A 154 4.12 6.43 -12.40
N SER A 155 3.15 5.52 -12.50
CA SER A 155 2.08 5.39 -11.51
C SER A 155 2.61 5.01 -10.13
N TYR A 156 3.59 4.12 -10.08
CA TYR A 156 4.25 3.75 -8.82
C TYR A 156 5.03 4.92 -8.21
N LEU A 157 5.80 5.66 -9.00
CA LEU A 157 6.52 6.85 -8.53
C LEU A 157 5.55 7.93 -8.05
N LEU A 158 4.46 8.14 -8.77
CA LEU A 158 3.42 9.10 -8.37
C LEU A 158 2.80 8.70 -7.01
N SER A 159 2.56 7.41 -6.78
CA SER A 159 2.04 6.92 -5.49
C SER A 159 3.01 7.17 -4.33
N ILE A 160 4.32 7.08 -4.58
CA ILE A 160 5.35 7.40 -3.58
C ILE A 160 5.28 8.89 -3.21
N ILE A 161 5.26 9.77 -4.22
CA ILE A 161 5.21 11.22 -3.99
C ILE A 161 3.93 11.61 -3.23
N VAL A 162 2.78 11.14 -3.69
CA VAL A 162 1.47 11.43 -3.09
C VAL A 162 1.37 10.85 -1.68
N GLY A 163 1.76 9.58 -1.50
CA GLY A 163 1.72 8.88 -0.22
C GLY A 163 2.69 9.44 0.82
N MET A 164 3.75 10.15 0.40
CA MET A 164 4.66 10.85 1.28
C MET A 164 4.16 12.26 1.60
N ALA A 165 3.80 13.03 0.57
CA ALA A 165 3.46 14.44 0.71
C ALA A 165 2.14 14.65 1.49
N ILE A 166 1.09 13.90 1.16
CA ILE A 166 -0.23 14.11 1.75
C ILE A 166 -0.25 13.84 3.26
N PRO A 167 0.16 12.65 3.77
CA PRO A 167 0.10 12.41 5.21
C PRO A 167 0.99 13.34 6.03
N ILE A 168 2.19 13.68 5.54
CA ILE A 168 3.12 14.54 6.27
C ILE A 168 2.61 15.98 6.34
N THR A 169 2.11 16.53 5.23
CA THR A 169 1.54 17.89 5.22
C THR A 169 0.27 17.98 6.05
N LEU A 170 -0.60 16.99 5.98
CA LEU A 170 -1.80 16.92 6.80
C LEU A 170 -1.45 16.81 8.28
N ALA A 171 -0.50 15.95 8.67
CA ALA A 171 -0.03 15.84 10.04
C ALA A 171 0.49 17.18 10.57
N GLY A 172 1.35 17.88 9.78
CA GLY A 172 1.87 19.18 10.15
C GLY A 172 0.78 20.23 10.35
N ASN A 173 -0.17 20.31 9.45
CA ASN A 173 -1.31 21.23 9.57
C ASN A 173 -2.19 20.91 10.80
N LEU A 174 -2.47 19.63 11.03
CA LEU A 174 -3.26 19.19 12.17
C LEU A 174 -2.55 19.46 13.51
N GLU A 175 -1.23 19.33 13.56
CA GLU A 175 -0.45 19.67 14.75
C GLU A 175 -0.55 21.18 15.09
N VAL A 176 -0.51 22.04 14.07
CA VAL A 176 -0.67 23.50 14.25
C VAL A 176 -2.07 23.82 14.75
N ILE A 177 -3.10 23.22 14.17
CA ILE A 177 -4.51 23.46 14.55
C ILE A 177 -4.79 22.94 15.97
N ASN A 178 -4.38 21.70 16.27
CA ASN A 178 -4.65 21.08 17.57
C ASN A 178 -3.70 21.51 18.69
N ARG A 179 -2.60 22.20 18.35
CA ARG A 179 -1.52 22.59 19.28
C ARG A 179 -0.91 21.43 20.08
N THR A 180 -1.19 20.20 19.70
CA THR A 180 -0.75 18.97 20.38
C THR A 180 -0.53 17.87 19.36
N VAL A 181 0.53 17.06 19.56
CA VAL A 181 0.96 16.03 18.61
C VAL A 181 -0.03 14.86 18.59
N ARG A 182 -0.37 14.31 19.76
CA ARG A 182 -1.17 13.06 19.85
C ARG A 182 -2.53 13.15 19.16
N PRO A 183 -3.41 14.14 19.44
CA PRO A 183 -4.70 14.20 18.76
C PRO A 183 -4.59 14.49 17.26
N ALA A 184 -3.56 15.24 16.83
CA ALA A 184 -3.32 15.48 15.42
C ALA A 184 -3.06 14.18 14.65
N TRP A 185 -2.18 13.32 15.17
CA TRP A 185 -1.91 12.02 14.57
C TRP A 185 -3.06 11.03 14.68
N ALA A 186 -3.82 11.07 15.77
CA ALA A 186 -5.03 10.26 15.87
C ALA A 186 -6.08 10.62 14.81
N THR A 187 -6.24 11.91 14.51
CA THR A 187 -7.16 12.36 13.44
C THR A 187 -6.62 12.10 12.04
N LEU A 188 -5.30 12.08 11.85
CA LEU A 188 -4.70 11.72 10.57
C LEU A 188 -4.97 10.28 10.17
N PHE A 189 -4.94 9.36 11.14
CA PHE A 189 -5.12 7.93 10.89
C PHE A 189 -6.59 7.49 10.83
N CYS A 190 -7.54 8.36 11.13
CA CYS A 190 -8.98 8.13 10.96
C CYS A 190 -9.46 8.50 9.57
#